data_80a96d94faa82c900dbf7ea443500267
#
_entry.id   80a96d94faa82c900dbf7ea443500267
#
_cell.length_a   1.000
_cell.length_b   1.000
_cell.length_c   1.000
_cell.angle_alpha   90.00
_cell.angle_beta   90.00
_cell.angle_gamma   90.00
#
_symmetry.space_group_name_H-M   'P 1'
#
loop_
_entity.id
_entity.type
_entity.pdbx_description
1 polymer ?
#
loop_
_entity_poly.entity_id
_entity_poly.type
_entity_poly.pdbx_seq_one_letter_code
_entity_poly.pdbx_strand_id
1 'polypeptide(L)'
;EISACLVGSEMCIRDSAKVSSATRNKVLDAMKELDYTPNVFARGLGLNTMKTIGIMCIDSSDIYLANAVYYLEQELRKHGYDSILCCTGKDYTNKKKYLELLLSKRVDGIILAGSQFVENTNIHNNDYIINAAKDIPIVLVNGYLDAPNIYSVMCNDEIAIYNATNLLINNGHRNIVYLYTSKSYSGMNKYAGYMKALKEADISLPEDYRHLCGKNISHAKEYLNYLYNKGIEFDAVVTSDDSLAAGAVKYAHSHSISVPDELEIIGFNNSVLSICTEPELTSIDSHVEQLSTKAVDVLMKVLCGESADKHSIITADIIKRNTTHF
;
A
#
# COMPACT_ATOMS: atom_id res chain seq x y z
N GLU A 1 14.64 -37.07 22.82
CA GLU A 1 15.36 -36.46 23.98
C GLU A 1 16.54 -35.58 23.49
N ILE A 2 17.38 -36.06 22.57
CA ILE A 2 18.56 -35.29 22.08
C ILE A 2 18.15 -34.00 21.36
N SER A 3 17.08 -34.02 20.57
CA SER A 3 16.60 -32.82 19.87
C SER A 3 16.05 -31.73 20.81
N ALA A 4 15.39 -32.12 21.89
CA ALA A 4 14.88 -31.17 22.91
C ALA A 4 16.05 -30.55 23.72
N CYS A 5 17.09 -31.30 23.98
CA CYS A 5 18.33 -30.83 24.63
C CYS A 5 19.11 -29.82 23.74
N LEU A 6 19.19 -30.09 22.45
CA LEU A 6 19.84 -29.20 21.48
C LEU A 6 19.10 -27.87 21.29
N VAL A 7 17.75 -27.90 21.22
CA VAL A 7 16.92 -26.69 21.15
C VAL A 7 17.11 -25.81 22.38
N GLY A 8 17.13 -26.40 23.59
CA GLY A 8 17.39 -25.67 24.82
C GLY A 8 18.81 -25.08 24.87
N SER A 9 19.80 -25.81 24.36
CA SER A 9 21.20 -25.35 24.32
C SER A 9 21.40 -24.24 23.30
N GLU A 10 20.74 -24.28 22.14
CA GLU A 10 20.82 -23.24 21.11
C GLU A 10 20.20 -21.92 21.61
N MET A 11 19.04 -21.97 22.25
CA MET A 11 18.41 -20.79 22.87
C MET A 11 19.33 -20.14 23.91
N CYS A 12 19.96 -20.94 24.78
CA CYS A 12 20.89 -20.42 25.78
C CYS A 12 22.13 -19.78 25.18
N ILE A 13 22.57 -20.22 23.99
CA ILE A 13 23.82 -19.79 23.37
C ILE A 13 23.65 -18.55 22.51
N ARG A 14 22.53 -18.43 21.80
CA ARG A 14 22.28 -17.32 20.90
C ARG A 14 21.83 -16.04 21.62
N ASP A 15 21.03 -16.18 22.65
CA ASP A 15 20.33 -15.07 23.31
C ASP A 15 20.89 -14.71 24.70
N SER A 16 21.93 -15.41 25.21
CA SER A 16 22.51 -15.06 26.51
C SER A 16 23.93 -14.53 26.39
N ALA A 17 24.14 -13.33 26.92
CA ALA A 17 25.46 -12.74 27.18
C ALA A 17 26.31 -13.55 28.18
N LYS A 18 25.77 -14.65 28.73
CA LYS A 18 26.37 -15.47 29.80
C LYS A 18 27.09 -16.70 29.31
N VAL A 19 27.09 -17.03 28.01
CA VAL A 19 27.77 -18.22 27.47
C VAL A 19 29.12 -17.83 26.86
N SER A 20 30.20 -18.53 27.31
CA SER A 20 31.54 -18.28 26.78
C SER A 20 31.62 -18.59 25.26
N SER A 21 32.48 -17.86 24.55
CA SER A 21 32.73 -18.11 23.11
C SER A 21 33.18 -19.56 22.82
N ALA A 22 33.93 -20.15 23.73
CA ALA A 22 34.37 -21.55 23.63
C ALA A 22 33.19 -22.54 23.68
N THR A 23 32.22 -22.32 24.57
CA THR A 23 31.01 -23.15 24.67
C THR A 23 30.11 -22.96 23.46
N ARG A 24 29.98 -21.73 22.98
CA ARG A 24 29.21 -21.40 21.76
C ARG A 24 29.76 -22.14 20.54
N ASN A 25 31.07 -22.10 20.33
CA ASN A 25 31.72 -22.78 19.21
C ASN A 25 31.54 -24.30 19.26
N LYS A 26 31.70 -24.93 20.44
CA LYS A 26 31.45 -26.37 20.60
C LYS A 26 30.04 -26.80 20.19
N VAL A 27 29.02 -26.00 20.50
CA VAL A 27 27.66 -26.35 20.12
C VAL A 27 27.44 -26.12 18.63
N LEU A 28 27.97 -25.04 18.06
CA LEU A 28 27.89 -24.80 16.61
C LEU A 28 28.60 -25.89 15.79
N ASP A 29 29.73 -26.41 16.29
CA ASP A 29 30.45 -27.53 15.68
C ASP A 29 29.64 -28.83 15.75
N ALA A 30 29.06 -29.12 16.91
CA ALA A 30 28.19 -30.29 17.09
C ALA A 30 26.93 -30.21 16.22
N MET A 31 26.35 -29.03 16.04
CA MET A 31 25.22 -28.83 15.13
C MET A 31 25.60 -29.10 13.68
N LYS A 32 26.81 -28.68 13.25
CA LYS A 32 27.34 -28.98 11.92
C LYS A 32 27.61 -30.48 11.72
N GLU A 33 28.23 -31.13 12.69
CA GLU A 33 28.51 -32.57 12.63
C GLU A 33 27.26 -33.43 12.55
N LEU A 34 26.19 -33.00 13.21
CA LEU A 34 24.90 -33.70 13.26
C LEU A 34 23.93 -33.29 12.12
N ASP A 35 24.34 -32.41 11.20
CA ASP A 35 23.48 -31.79 10.18
C ASP A 35 22.16 -31.30 10.78
N TYR A 36 22.25 -30.74 12.00
CA TYR A 36 21.09 -30.30 12.74
C TYR A 36 20.67 -28.91 12.30
N THR A 37 19.48 -28.84 11.68
CA THR A 37 18.80 -27.57 11.39
C THR A 37 17.81 -27.27 12.50
N PRO A 38 17.93 -26.12 13.21
CA PRO A 38 17.02 -25.74 14.27
C PRO A 38 15.57 -25.68 13.80
N ASN A 39 14.67 -26.30 14.54
CA ASN A 39 13.25 -26.19 14.26
C ASN A 39 12.73 -24.82 14.73
N VAL A 40 12.43 -23.93 13.80
CA VAL A 40 11.94 -22.57 14.04
C VAL A 40 10.68 -22.58 14.92
N PHE A 41 9.80 -23.56 14.73
CA PHE A 41 8.57 -23.70 15.53
C PHE A 41 8.86 -24.08 16.99
N ALA A 42 9.80 -24.99 17.22
CA ALA A 42 10.20 -25.36 18.59
C ALA A 42 10.87 -24.20 19.32
N ARG A 43 11.67 -23.40 18.61
CA ARG A 43 12.29 -22.18 19.14
C ARG A 43 11.24 -21.10 19.45
N GLY A 44 10.30 -20.88 18.54
CA GLY A 44 9.22 -19.89 18.70
C GLY A 44 8.34 -20.15 19.93
N LEU A 45 8.03 -21.42 20.21
CA LEU A 45 7.31 -21.84 21.41
C LEU A 45 8.04 -21.46 22.71
N GLY A 46 9.38 -21.56 22.71
CA GLY A 46 10.19 -21.20 23.89
C GLY A 46 10.39 -19.71 24.09
N LEU A 47 10.37 -18.92 23.02
CA LEU A 47 10.57 -17.46 23.04
C LEU A 47 9.29 -16.66 23.05
N ASN A 48 8.12 -17.31 22.94
CA ASN A 48 6.81 -16.69 22.77
C ASN A 48 6.75 -15.70 21.57
N THR A 49 7.57 -15.93 20.54
CA THR A 49 7.60 -15.18 19.28
C THR A 49 8.10 -16.07 18.15
N MET A 50 7.47 -16.00 16.99
CA MET A 50 7.89 -16.71 15.78
C MET A 50 8.86 -15.90 14.94
N LYS A 51 9.11 -14.63 15.31
CA LYS A 51 9.87 -13.67 14.50
C LYS A 51 9.38 -13.62 13.06
N THR A 52 8.06 -13.69 12.89
CA THR A 52 7.40 -13.76 11.58
C THR A 52 6.21 -12.82 11.54
N ILE A 53 6.12 -12.01 10.50
CA ILE A 53 5.02 -11.08 10.24
C ILE A 53 4.23 -11.54 9.02
N GLY A 54 2.90 -11.52 9.11
CA GLY A 54 2.02 -11.73 7.97
C GLY A 54 1.88 -10.44 7.16
N ILE A 55 2.11 -10.50 5.85
CA ILE A 55 1.80 -9.42 4.92
C ILE A 55 0.65 -9.89 4.03
N MET A 56 -0.44 -9.15 3.98
CA MET A 56 -1.54 -9.42 3.06
C MET A 56 -1.64 -8.30 2.03
N CYS A 57 -1.76 -8.65 0.76
CA CYS A 57 -2.09 -7.72 -0.33
C CYS A 57 -3.21 -8.33 -1.20
N ILE A 58 -3.90 -7.47 -1.95
CA ILE A 58 -4.97 -7.90 -2.86
C ILE A 58 -4.38 -8.56 -4.11
N ASP A 59 -3.34 -7.96 -4.67
CA ASP A 59 -2.74 -8.34 -5.95
C ASP A 59 -1.26 -7.97 -5.96
N SER A 60 -0.38 -8.96 -6.01
CA SER A 60 1.07 -8.77 -6.06
C SER A 60 1.59 -8.32 -7.43
N SER A 61 0.77 -8.33 -8.48
CA SER A 61 1.11 -7.79 -9.80
C SER A 61 0.83 -6.28 -9.90
N ASP A 62 0.10 -5.71 -8.95
CA ASP A 62 -0.12 -4.27 -8.84
C ASP A 62 1.19 -3.56 -8.48
N ILE A 63 1.64 -2.63 -9.32
CA ILE A 63 2.93 -1.94 -9.16
C ILE A 63 3.07 -1.27 -7.80
N TYR A 64 2.02 -0.59 -7.32
CA TYR A 64 2.04 0.07 -6.02
C TYR A 64 2.13 -0.95 -4.88
N LEU A 65 1.31 -2.01 -4.92
CA LEU A 65 1.30 -3.04 -3.88
C LEU A 65 2.58 -3.89 -3.91
N ALA A 66 3.15 -4.15 -5.09
CA ALA A 66 4.44 -4.84 -5.22
C ALA A 66 5.56 -4.04 -4.55
N ASN A 67 5.63 -2.73 -4.79
CA ASN A 67 6.59 -1.85 -4.13
C ASN A 67 6.35 -1.77 -2.62
N ALA A 68 5.10 -1.66 -2.17
CA ALA A 68 4.78 -1.68 -0.74
C ALA A 68 5.28 -2.97 -0.07
N VAL A 69 4.99 -4.14 -0.66
CA VAL A 69 5.46 -5.44 -0.15
C VAL A 69 6.99 -5.49 -0.11
N TYR A 70 7.66 -5.00 -1.15
CA TYR A 70 9.12 -4.95 -1.21
C TYR A 70 9.72 -4.15 -0.06
N TYR A 71 9.24 -2.92 0.18
CA TYR A 71 9.75 -2.08 1.27
C TYR A 71 9.38 -2.62 2.65
N LEU A 72 8.17 -3.17 2.83
CA LEU A 72 7.75 -3.82 4.06
C LEU A 72 8.69 -5.00 4.40
N GLU A 73 8.96 -5.88 3.44
CA GLU A 73 9.84 -7.03 3.62
C GLU A 73 11.27 -6.60 3.97
N GLN A 74 11.82 -5.63 3.24
CA GLN A 74 13.15 -5.11 3.52
C GLN A 74 13.26 -4.55 4.94
N GLU A 75 12.28 -3.78 5.39
CA GLU A 75 12.31 -3.17 6.71
C GLU A 75 12.12 -4.21 7.82
N LEU A 76 11.22 -5.18 7.65
CA LEU A 76 11.04 -6.31 8.57
C LEU A 76 12.33 -7.12 8.75
N ARG A 77 13.06 -7.38 7.67
CA ARG A 77 14.34 -8.09 7.68
C ARG A 77 15.42 -7.35 8.50
N LYS A 78 15.47 -6.00 8.42
CA LYS A 78 16.38 -5.19 9.26
C LYS A 78 16.10 -5.39 10.76
N HIS A 79 14.84 -5.63 11.13
CA HIS A 79 14.42 -5.93 12.50
C HIS A 79 14.52 -7.42 12.87
N GLY A 80 15.04 -8.28 11.97
CA GLY A 80 15.21 -9.72 12.19
C GLY A 80 13.90 -10.49 12.20
N TYR A 81 12.90 -10.02 11.43
CA TYR A 81 11.64 -10.72 11.18
C TYR A 81 11.60 -11.29 9.77
N ASP A 82 11.12 -12.52 9.65
CA ASP A 82 10.71 -13.11 8.39
C ASP A 82 9.29 -12.67 8.02
N SER A 83 8.89 -12.80 6.76
CA SER A 83 7.54 -12.44 6.30
C SER A 83 6.83 -13.61 5.61
N ILE A 84 5.51 -13.70 5.79
CA ILE A 84 4.63 -14.58 5.02
C ILE A 84 3.70 -13.70 4.20
N LEU A 85 3.86 -13.72 2.87
CA LEU A 85 3.01 -12.98 1.95
C LEU A 85 1.77 -13.79 1.56
N CYS A 86 0.59 -13.17 1.68
CA CYS A 86 -0.68 -13.71 1.22
C CYS A 86 -1.34 -12.76 0.20
N CYS A 87 -1.49 -13.22 -1.04
CA CYS A 87 -2.26 -12.52 -2.07
C CYS A 87 -3.71 -13.02 -2.03
N THR A 88 -4.64 -12.16 -1.60
CA THR A 88 -6.01 -12.58 -1.26
C THR A 88 -7.01 -12.46 -2.41
N GLY A 89 -6.70 -11.63 -3.42
CA GLY A 89 -7.74 -11.13 -4.31
C GLY A 89 -8.72 -10.19 -3.58
N LYS A 90 -9.80 -9.80 -4.27
CA LYS A 90 -10.80 -8.86 -3.73
C LYS A 90 -11.90 -9.54 -2.91
N ASP A 91 -12.04 -10.87 -3.04
CA ASP A 91 -13.10 -11.63 -2.41
C ASP A 91 -13.00 -11.65 -0.88
N TYR A 92 -14.11 -11.37 -0.21
CA TYR A 92 -14.19 -11.31 1.25
C TYR A 92 -13.82 -12.64 1.92
N THR A 93 -14.30 -13.75 1.36
CA THR A 93 -14.06 -15.10 1.91
C THR A 93 -12.59 -15.44 1.89
N ASN A 94 -11.89 -15.07 0.81
CA ASN A 94 -10.44 -15.27 0.71
C ASN A 94 -9.67 -14.37 1.69
N LYS A 95 -10.04 -13.09 1.84
CA LYS A 95 -9.43 -12.18 2.82
C LYS A 95 -9.51 -12.78 4.22
N LYS A 96 -10.70 -13.24 4.62
CA LYS A 96 -10.92 -13.89 5.92
C LYS A 96 -10.08 -15.17 6.06
N LYS A 97 -10.14 -16.08 5.06
CA LYS A 97 -9.40 -17.35 5.06
C LYS A 97 -7.89 -17.15 5.23
N TYR A 98 -7.29 -16.20 4.50
CA TYR A 98 -5.85 -15.96 4.60
C TYR A 98 -5.45 -15.30 5.92
N LEU A 99 -6.31 -14.46 6.50
CA LEU A 99 -6.10 -13.93 7.83
C LEU A 99 -6.10 -15.05 8.89
N GLU A 100 -7.10 -15.94 8.85
CA GLU A 100 -7.17 -17.13 9.72
C GLU A 100 -5.95 -18.05 9.52
N LEU A 101 -5.47 -18.21 8.29
CA LEU A 101 -4.25 -18.96 8.00
C LEU A 101 -3.04 -18.35 8.71
N LEU A 102 -2.84 -17.04 8.63
CA LEU A 102 -1.73 -16.35 9.30
C LEU A 102 -1.81 -16.50 10.83
N LEU A 103 -3.01 -16.35 11.41
CA LEU A 103 -3.23 -16.62 12.84
C LEU A 103 -2.85 -18.06 13.20
N SER A 104 -3.24 -19.05 12.39
CA SER A 104 -2.89 -20.46 12.61
C SER A 104 -1.38 -20.73 12.52
N LYS A 105 -0.64 -19.90 11.76
CA LYS A 105 0.82 -19.93 11.68
C LYS A 105 1.50 -19.21 12.85
N ARG A 106 0.72 -18.61 13.76
CA ARG A 106 1.20 -17.88 14.94
C ARG A 106 2.16 -16.75 14.59
N VAL A 107 1.87 -16.00 13.52
CA VAL A 107 2.63 -14.78 13.22
C VAL A 107 2.51 -13.78 14.37
N ASP A 108 3.55 -12.97 14.59
CA ASP A 108 3.60 -12.03 15.73
C ASP A 108 2.76 -10.76 15.46
N GLY A 109 2.47 -10.46 14.19
CA GLY A 109 1.63 -9.34 13.77
C GLY A 109 1.28 -9.46 12.28
N ILE A 110 0.35 -8.62 11.83
CA ILE A 110 -0.08 -8.60 10.42
C ILE A 110 -0.08 -7.19 9.88
N ILE A 111 0.40 -7.03 8.64
CA ILE A 111 0.30 -5.79 7.86
C ILE A 111 -0.64 -6.03 6.68
N LEU A 112 -1.71 -5.24 6.60
CA LEU A 112 -2.65 -5.25 5.48
C LEU A 112 -2.25 -4.13 4.51
N ALA A 113 -1.59 -4.49 3.41
CA ALA A 113 -1.08 -3.55 2.42
C ALA A 113 -2.14 -3.22 1.38
N GLY A 114 -2.67 -2.00 1.44
CA GLY A 114 -3.66 -1.46 0.51
C GLY A 114 -5.05 -1.21 1.12
N SER A 115 -5.73 -0.22 0.56
CA SER A 115 -6.98 0.34 1.10
C SER A 115 -8.23 -0.52 0.89
N GLN A 116 -8.12 -1.64 0.16
CA GLN A 116 -9.29 -2.47 -0.19
C GLN A 116 -9.60 -3.56 0.85
N PHE A 117 -8.84 -3.62 1.97
CA PHE A 117 -9.15 -4.55 3.07
C PHE A 117 -10.30 -4.05 3.94
N VAL A 118 -10.43 -2.73 4.07
CA VAL A 118 -11.47 -2.10 4.90
C VAL A 118 -12.66 -1.72 4.02
N GLU A 119 -13.85 -2.11 4.45
CA GLU A 119 -15.13 -1.78 3.82
C GLU A 119 -15.78 -0.61 4.53
N ASN A 120 -16.15 0.44 3.76
CA ASN A 120 -16.78 1.63 4.31
C ASN A 120 -18.32 1.58 4.23
N THR A 121 -18.86 0.79 3.30
CA THR A 121 -20.30 0.69 3.05
C THR A 121 -20.98 -0.37 3.92
N ASN A 122 -20.27 -1.44 4.25
CA ASN A 122 -20.74 -2.48 5.17
C ASN A 122 -19.67 -2.73 6.23
N ILE A 123 -19.79 -2.05 7.36
CA ILE A 123 -18.83 -2.12 8.46
C ILE A 123 -18.70 -3.52 9.07
N HIS A 124 -19.75 -4.35 9.01
CA HIS A 124 -19.69 -5.76 9.47
C HIS A 124 -18.72 -6.60 8.66
N ASN A 125 -18.40 -6.20 7.44
CA ASN A 125 -17.35 -6.85 6.65
C ASN A 125 -15.93 -6.60 7.20
N ASN A 126 -15.77 -5.76 8.23
CA ASN A 126 -14.49 -5.53 8.90
C ASN A 126 -14.31 -6.39 10.16
N ASP A 127 -15.35 -7.14 10.56
CA ASP A 127 -15.32 -7.95 11.80
C ASP A 127 -14.17 -8.98 11.79
N TYR A 128 -13.79 -9.50 10.63
CA TYR A 128 -12.67 -10.43 10.51
C TYR A 128 -11.33 -9.80 10.94
N ILE A 129 -11.10 -8.51 10.61
CA ILE A 129 -9.91 -7.76 11.04
C ILE A 129 -9.98 -7.47 12.54
N ILE A 130 -11.13 -6.99 13.01
CA ILE A 130 -11.35 -6.63 14.43
C ILE A 130 -11.18 -7.87 15.31
N ASN A 131 -11.69 -9.02 14.90
CA ASN A 131 -11.54 -10.26 15.66
C ASN A 131 -10.08 -10.73 15.70
N ALA A 132 -9.35 -10.68 14.59
CA ALA A 132 -7.93 -11.03 14.57
C ALA A 132 -7.08 -10.07 15.43
N ALA A 133 -7.44 -8.80 15.49
CA ALA A 133 -6.75 -7.80 16.30
C ALA A 133 -6.87 -8.02 17.82
N LYS A 134 -7.78 -8.89 18.27
CA LYS A 134 -7.85 -9.31 19.69
C LYS A 134 -6.65 -10.15 20.11
N ASP A 135 -6.06 -10.87 19.15
CA ASP A 135 -4.98 -11.82 19.41
C ASP A 135 -3.60 -11.23 19.08
N ILE A 136 -3.50 -10.44 17.99
CA ILE A 136 -2.23 -9.88 17.49
C ILE A 136 -2.40 -8.45 16.96
N PRO A 137 -1.34 -7.62 16.95
CA PRO A 137 -1.42 -6.28 16.36
C PRO A 137 -1.57 -6.34 14.83
N ILE A 138 -2.41 -5.43 14.31
CA ILE A 138 -2.64 -5.27 12.88
C ILE A 138 -2.33 -3.83 12.46
N VAL A 139 -1.53 -3.66 11.41
CA VAL A 139 -1.25 -2.37 10.79
C VAL A 139 -1.89 -2.31 9.41
N LEU A 140 -2.67 -1.27 9.15
CA LEU A 140 -3.28 -0.98 7.86
C LEU A 140 -2.40 0.04 7.11
N VAL A 141 -2.02 -0.26 5.87
CA VAL A 141 -1.37 0.69 4.97
C VAL A 141 -2.40 1.23 3.98
N ASN A 142 -2.63 2.53 4.00
CA ASN A 142 -3.67 3.24 3.23
C ASN A 142 -5.11 2.75 3.50
N GLY A 143 -5.35 2.21 4.70
CA GLY A 143 -6.67 1.87 5.20
C GLY A 143 -6.89 2.47 6.58
N TYR A 144 -8.14 2.69 6.96
CA TYR A 144 -8.50 3.22 8.28
C TYR A 144 -9.57 2.37 8.93
N LEU A 145 -9.32 1.94 10.17
CA LEU A 145 -10.29 1.25 11.01
C LEU A 145 -9.97 1.56 12.47
N ASP A 146 -10.88 2.27 13.13
CA ASP A 146 -10.72 2.61 14.54
C ASP A 146 -11.19 1.45 15.43
N ALA A 147 -10.23 0.67 15.92
CA ALA A 147 -10.46 -0.43 16.85
C ALA A 147 -9.21 -0.71 17.69
N PRO A 148 -9.37 -1.38 18.86
CA PRO A 148 -8.24 -1.80 19.68
C PRO A 148 -7.23 -2.64 18.90
N ASN A 149 -5.93 -2.39 19.13
CA ASN A 149 -4.81 -3.13 18.53
C ASN A 149 -4.75 -3.07 17.00
N ILE A 150 -5.46 -2.11 16.38
CA ILE A 150 -5.36 -1.77 14.96
C ILE A 150 -4.71 -0.38 14.84
N TYR A 151 -3.79 -0.27 13.91
CA TYR A 151 -3.01 0.93 13.61
C TYR A 151 -3.13 1.25 12.13
N SER A 152 -3.09 2.52 11.76
CA SER A 152 -3.23 2.96 10.36
C SER A 152 -2.10 3.89 9.99
N VAL A 153 -1.45 3.60 8.87
CA VAL A 153 -0.46 4.47 8.24
C VAL A 153 -0.97 4.82 6.85
N MET A 154 -1.23 6.09 6.59
CA MET A 154 -1.98 6.54 5.43
C MET A 154 -1.28 7.69 4.72
N CYS A 155 -1.47 7.78 3.41
CA CYS A 155 -1.25 9.00 2.65
C CYS A 155 -2.44 9.96 2.85
N ASN A 156 -2.20 11.27 2.85
CA ASN A 156 -3.28 12.25 2.84
C ASN A 156 -3.83 12.43 1.40
N ASP A 157 -4.54 11.40 0.95
CA ASP A 157 -5.05 11.27 -0.42
C ASP A 157 -5.98 12.41 -0.84
N GLU A 158 -6.84 12.87 0.09
CA GLU A 158 -7.78 13.97 -0.18
C GLU A 158 -7.04 15.27 -0.47
N ILE A 159 -6.12 15.66 0.39
CA ILE A 159 -5.33 16.89 0.20
C ILE A 159 -4.45 16.78 -1.04
N ALA A 160 -3.89 15.62 -1.31
CA ALA A 160 -3.03 15.39 -2.46
C ALA A 160 -3.75 15.66 -3.79
N ILE A 161 -4.92 15.03 -3.99
CA ILE A 161 -5.74 15.25 -5.20
C ILE A 161 -6.37 16.65 -5.22
N TYR A 162 -6.79 17.17 -4.07
CA TYR A 162 -7.27 18.55 -3.97
C TYR A 162 -6.22 19.55 -4.47
N ASN A 163 -4.97 19.45 -4.01
CA ASN A 163 -3.88 20.32 -4.42
C ASN A 163 -3.58 20.18 -5.93
N ALA A 164 -3.52 18.95 -6.44
CA ALA A 164 -3.27 18.70 -7.86
C ALA A 164 -4.38 19.27 -8.75
N THR A 165 -5.65 19.10 -8.35
CA THR A 165 -6.78 19.65 -9.08
C THR A 165 -6.78 21.18 -9.05
N ASN A 166 -6.44 21.79 -7.91
CA ASN A 166 -6.33 23.25 -7.78
C ASN A 166 -5.21 23.84 -8.63
N LEU A 167 -4.07 23.13 -8.79
CA LEU A 167 -3.03 23.60 -9.71
C LEU A 167 -3.56 23.73 -11.14
N LEU A 168 -4.31 22.75 -11.63
CA LEU A 168 -4.95 22.80 -12.94
C LEU A 168 -5.97 23.95 -13.03
N ILE A 169 -6.82 24.11 -12.00
CA ILE A 169 -7.81 25.19 -11.94
C ILE A 169 -7.12 26.57 -11.97
N ASN A 170 -6.02 26.74 -11.25
CA ASN A 170 -5.25 27.98 -11.21
C ASN A 170 -4.55 28.28 -12.55
N ASN A 171 -4.19 27.22 -13.31
CA ASN A 171 -3.70 27.35 -14.69
C ASN A 171 -4.79 27.63 -15.73
N GLY A 172 -6.04 27.75 -15.30
CA GLY A 172 -7.15 28.13 -16.16
C GLY A 172 -8.03 26.98 -16.63
N HIS A 173 -7.71 25.73 -16.30
CA HIS A 173 -8.53 24.57 -16.68
C HIS A 173 -9.87 24.59 -15.96
N ARG A 174 -10.92 24.21 -16.71
CA ARG A 174 -12.31 24.19 -16.19
C ARG A 174 -13.01 22.87 -16.51
N ASN A 175 -12.55 22.14 -17.53
CA ASN A 175 -13.12 20.89 -18.00
C ASN A 175 -12.22 19.70 -17.61
N ILE A 176 -12.10 19.45 -16.32
CA ILE A 176 -11.16 18.49 -15.74
C ILE A 176 -11.83 17.14 -15.58
N VAL A 177 -11.35 16.11 -16.27
CA VAL A 177 -11.81 14.71 -16.11
C VAL A 177 -11.07 14.04 -14.95
N TYR A 178 -11.80 13.28 -14.12
CA TYR A 178 -11.26 12.46 -13.06
C TYR A 178 -11.47 10.97 -13.31
N LEU A 179 -10.36 10.23 -13.43
CA LEU A 179 -10.38 8.79 -13.61
C LEU A 179 -9.87 8.08 -12.35
N TYR A 180 -10.62 7.08 -11.86
CA TYR A 180 -10.24 6.40 -10.63
C TYR A 180 -10.35 4.88 -10.69
N THR A 181 -9.55 4.21 -9.84
CA THR A 181 -9.36 2.76 -9.90
C THR A 181 -10.34 1.96 -9.05
N SER A 182 -10.82 2.54 -7.95
CA SER A 182 -11.68 1.82 -6.99
C SER A 182 -12.46 2.76 -6.08
N LYS A 183 -13.49 2.22 -5.44
CA LYS A 183 -14.26 2.88 -4.35
C LYS A 183 -13.73 2.47 -2.96
N SER A 184 -12.46 2.12 -2.84
CA SER A 184 -11.82 1.83 -1.56
C SER A 184 -11.69 3.09 -0.69
N TYR A 185 -11.25 2.94 0.56
CA TYR A 185 -11.02 4.06 1.47
C TYR A 185 -10.15 5.16 0.81
N SER A 186 -8.96 4.81 0.32
CA SER A 186 -8.07 5.74 -0.39
C SER A 186 -8.71 6.31 -1.67
N GLY A 187 -9.38 5.45 -2.47
CA GLY A 187 -10.04 5.88 -3.71
C GLY A 187 -11.15 6.91 -3.47
N MET A 188 -11.93 6.77 -2.40
CA MET A 188 -12.98 7.74 -2.06
C MET A 188 -12.43 9.03 -1.48
N ASN A 189 -11.33 8.99 -0.71
CA ASN A 189 -10.65 10.20 -0.24
C ASN A 189 -10.07 11.00 -1.42
N LYS A 190 -9.43 10.33 -2.39
CA LYS A 190 -8.97 10.96 -3.64
C LYS A 190 -10.12 11.62 -4.40
N TYR A 191 -11.23 10.89 -4.55
CA TYR A 191 -12.43 11.42 -5.18
C TYR A 191 -12.99 12.66 -4.44
N ALA A 192 -13.01 12.63 -3.11
CA ALA A 192 -13.45 13.76 -2.29
C ALA A 192 -12.55 14.98 -2.50
N GLY A 193 -11.24 14.81 -2.61
CA GLY A 193 -10.29 15.89 -2.90
C GLY A 193 -10.57 16.58 -4.24
N TYR A 194 -10.81 15.80 -5.31
CA TYR A 194 -11.21 16.34 -6.60
C TYR A 194 -12.53 17.13 -6.52
N MET A 195 -13.56 16.54 -5.91
CA MET A 195 -14.87 17.19 -5.77
C MET A 195 -14.81 18.48 -4.94
N LYS A 196 -13.97 18.50 -3.90
CA LYS A 196 -13.75 19.66 -3.05
C LYS A 196 -13.11 20.81 -3.84
N ALA A 197 -12.07 20.51 -4.64
CA ALA A 197 -11.41 21.52 -5.46
C ALA A 197 -12.37 22.18 -6.47
N LEU A 198 -13.17 21.37 -7.17
CA LEU A 198 -14.18 21.90 -8.11
C LEU A 198 -15.23 22.76 -7.38
N LYS A 199 -15.72 22.29 -6.24
CA LYS A 199 -16.73 23.01 -5.45
C LYS A 199 -16.23 24.38 -4.97
N GLU A 200 -15.00 24.46 -4.48
CA GLU A 200 -14.40 25.72 -3.99
C GLU A 200 -14.12 26.71 -5.13
N ALA A 201 -13.95 26.21 -6.35
CA ALA A 201 -13.77 27.01 -7.55
C ALA A 201 -15.08 27.33 -8.29
N ASP A 202 -16.25 26.98 -7.73
CA ASP A 202 -17.57 27.12 -8.35
C ASP A 202 -17.68 26.42 -9.72
N ILE A 203 -16.94 25.33 -9.93
CA ILE A 203 -16.97 24.52 -11.16
C ILE A 203 -17.98 23.37 -10.98
N SER A 204 -18.99 23.33 -11.84
CA SER A 204 -19.98 22.25 -11.87
C SER A 204 -19.85 21.46 -13.18
N LEU A 205 -19.39 20.21 -13.07
CA LEU A 205 -19.21 19.32 -14.22
C LEU A 205 -20.21 18.16 -14.16
N PRO A 206 -20.75 17.72 -15.31
CA PRO A 206 -21.59 16.53 -15.43
C PRO A 206 -20.92 15.28 -14.87
N GLU A 207 -21.70 14.23 -14.60
CA GLU A 207 -21.20 12.96 -14.07
C GLU A 207 -20.20 12.28 -15.01
N ASP A 208 -20.35 12.47 -16.32
CA ASP A 208 -19.43 11.96 -17.35
C ASP A 208 -17.97 12.42 -17.16
N TYR A 209 -17.70 13.49 -16.40
CA TYR A 209 -16.32 13.88 -16.07
C TYR A 209 -15.66 13.03 -14.99
N ARG A 210 -16.36 12.04 -14.41
CA ARG A 210 -15.85 11.16 -13.35
C ARG A 210 -16.12 9.71 -13.69
N HIS A 211 -15.07 8.91 -13.82
CA HIS A 211 -15.28 7.52 -14.24
C HIS A 211 -14.42 6.51 -13.47
N LEU A 212 -15.07 5.43 -13.06
CA LEU A 212 -14.42 4.27 -12.45
C LEU A 212 -13.88 3.34 -13.54
N CYS A 213 -12.60 3.46 -13.86
CA CYS A 213 -11.93 2.65 -14.89
C CYS A 213 -11.43 1.28 -14.40
N GLY A 214 -11.35 1.08 -13.06
CA GLY A 214 -10.48 0.04 -12.55
C GLY A 214 -9.02 0.37 -12.84
N LYS A 215 -8.11 -0.58 -12.59
CA LYS A 215 -6.67 -0.38 -12.83
C LYS A 215 -6.27 -0.92 -14.20
N ASN A 216 -6.68 -0.22 -15.27
CA ASN A 216 -6.48 -0.67 -16.64
C ASN A 216 -6.22 0.51 -17.59
N ILE A 217 -5.02 0.51 -18.19
CA ILE A 217 -4.56 1.54 -19.14
C ILE A 217 -5.52 1.66 -20.34
N SER A 218 -5.98 0.54 -20.90
CA SER A 218 -6.87 0.53 -22.07
C SER A 218 -8.24 1.10 -21.75
N HIS A 219 -8.82 0.78 -20.58
CA HIS A 219 -10.11 1.32 -20.17
C HIS A 219 -10.09 2.83 -19.99
N ALA A 220 -8.99 3.41 -19.46
CA ALA A 220 -8.84 4.85 -19.38
C ALA A 220 -8.83 5.48 -20.78
N LYS A 221 -8.05 4.94 -21.72
CA LYS A 221 -8.05 5.39 -23.13
C LYS A 221 -9.43 5.26 -23.76
N GLU A 222 -10.09 4.13 -23.61
CA GLU A 222 -11.43 3.85 -24.18
C GLU A 222 -12.47 4.83 -23.63
N TYR A 223 -12.43 5.16 -22.34
CA TYR A 223 -13.35 6.12 -21.77
C TYR A 223 -13.14 7.54 -22.29
N LEU A 224 -11.89 7.98 -22.43
CA LEU A 224 -11.60 9.29 -23.02
C LEU A 224 -12.00 9.34 -24.52
N ASN A 225 -11.83 8.24 -25.27
CA ASN A 225 -12.38 8.12 -26.63
C ASN A 225 -13.92 8.21 -26.64
N TYR A 226 -14.59 7.62 -25.66
CA TYR A 226 -16.04 7.74 -25.53
C TYR A 226 -16.47 9.20 -25.32
N LEU A 227 -15.78 9.96 -24.44
CA LEU A 227 -16.06 11.38 -24.22
C LEU A 227 -15.87 12.18 -25.51
N TYR A 228 -14.74 11.97 -26.20
CA TYR A 228 -14.44 12.61 -27.48
C TYR A 228 -15.53 12.36 -28.54
N ASN A 229 -15.95 11.11 -28.71
CA ASN A 229 -16.99 10.74 -29.66
C ASN A 229 -18.38 11.30 -29.30
N LYS A 230 -18.61 11.60 -28.04
CA LYS A 230 -19.83 12.30 -27.56
C LYS A 230 -19.78 13.82 -27.75
N GLY A 231 -18.64 14.37 -28.17
CA GLY A 231 -18.42 15.82 -28.24
C GLY A 231 -18.31 16.49 -26.87
N ILE A 232 -17.90 15.72 -25.82
CA ILE A 232 -17.63 16.27 -24.49
C ILE A 232 -16.19 16.77 -24.47
N GLU A 233 -16.03 18.07 -24.39
CA GLU A 233 -14.72 18.73 -24.35
C GLU A 233 -14.11 18.65 -22.95
N PHE A 234 -12.79 18.39 -22.88
CA PHE A 234 -12.01 18.43 -21.65
C PHE A 234 -10.58 18.89 -21.94
N ASP A 235 -10.01 19.63 -21.00
CA ASP A 235 -8.71 20.31 -21.12
C ASP A 235 -7.68 19.79 -20.12
N ALA A 236 -8.11 18.96 -19.15
CA ALA A 236 -7.19 18.30 -18.21
C ALA A 236 -7.75 16.95 -17.71
N VAL A 237 -6.85 16.08 -17.31
CA VAL A 237 -7.15 14.76 -16.70
C VAL A 237 -6.37 14.59 -15.40
N VAL A 238 -7.08 14.36 -14.30
CA VAL A 238 -6.50 13.92 -13.02
C VAL A 238 -6.84 12.46 -12.81
N THR A 239 -5.89 11.68 -12.36
CA THR A 239 -6.11 10.24 -12.16
C THR A 239 -5.73 9.79 -10.75
N SER A 240 -6.35 8.73 -10.29
CA SER A 240 -6.03 8.12 -8.99
C SER A 240 -4.84 7.15 -9.04
N ASP A 241 -4.26 6.93 -10.23
CA ASP A 241 -3.15 6.00 -10.47
C ASP A 241 -2.47 6.29 -11.82
N ASP A 242 -1.14 6.16 -11.90
CA ASP A 242 -0.36 6.43 -13.11
C ASP A 242 -0.75 5.56 -14.29
N SER A 243 -1.29 4.36 -14.07
CA SER A 243 -1.78 3.52 -15.17
C SER A 243 -2.92 4.18 -15.94
N LEU A 244 -3.79 4.91 -15.25
CA LEU A 244 -4.87 5.67 -15.90
C LEU A 244 -4.33 6.90 -16.61
N ALA A 245 -3.34 7.59 -16.02
CA ALA A 245 -2.64 8.72 -16.66
C ALA A 245 -1.91 8.27 -17.94
N ALA A 246 -1.23 7.12 -17.91
CA ALA A 246 -0.64 6.53 -19.11
C ALA A 246 -1.70 6.21 -20.19
N GLY A 247 -2.90 5.81 -19.79
CA GLY A 247 -4.04 5.66 -20.68
C GLY A 247 -4.47 6.99 -21.32
N ALA A 248 -4.45 8.08 -20.55
CA ALA A 248 -4.74 9.44 -21.05
C ALA A 248 -3.67 9.93 -22.03
N VAL A 249 -2.38 9.67 -21.79
CA VAL A 249 -1.30 9.97 -22.75
C VAL A 249 -1.49 9.19 -24.03
N LYS A 250 -1.85 7.89 -23.95
CA LYS A 250 -2.14 7.07 -25.16
C LYS A 250 -3.37 7.56 -25.93
N TYR A 251 -4.38 8.10 -25.22
CA TYR A 251 -5.51 8.76 -25.85
C TYR A 251 -5.05 10.01 -26.61
N ALA A 252 -4.34 10.94 -25.95
CA ALA A 252 -3.85 12.17 -26.56
C ALA A 252 -3.01 11.88 -27.81
N HIS A 253 -2.06 10.96 -27.74
CA HIS A 253 -1.24 10.52 -28.88
C HIS A 253 -2.10 10.01 -30.05
N SER A 254 -3.16 9.20 -29.77
CA SER A 254 -4.01 8.63 -30.83
C SER A 254 -4.90 9.66 -31.55
N HIS A 255 -5.10 10.84 -30.94
CA HIS A 255 -5.86 11.95 -31.50
C HIS A 255 -4.99 13.14 -31.93
N SER A 256 -3.66 13.00 -31.87
CA SER A 256 -2.69 14.07 -32.16
C SER A 256 -2.90 15.33 -31.29
N ILE A 257 -3.37 15.11 -30.03
CA ILE A 257 -3.54 16.17 -29.03
C ILE A 257 -2.20 16.42 -28.38
N SER A 258 -1.75 17.68 -28.34
CA SER A 258 -0.49 18.06 -27.69
C SER A 258 -0.62 18.00 -26.16
N VAL A 259 0.34 17.33 -25.54
CA VAL A 259 0.49 17.29 -24.07
C VAL A 259 1.81 17.96 -23.73
N PRO A 260 1.84 19.03 -22.93
CA PRO A 260 0.73 19.56 -22.10
C PRO A 260 -0.14 20.65 -22.77
N ASP A 261 0.18 21.15 -23.97
CA ASP A 261 -0.36 22.39 -24.52
C ASP A 261 -1.91 22.38 -24.74
N GLU A 262 -2.49 21.24 -25.15
CA GLU A 262 -3.94 21.09 -25.36
C GLU A 262 -4.59 20.23 -24.27
N LEU A 263 -3.81 19.39 -23.58
CA LEU A 263 -4.30 18.50 -22.53
C LEU A 263 -3.26 18.33 -21.41
N GLU A 264 -3.53 18.84 -20.23
CA GLU A 264 -2.70 18.56 -19.05
C GLU A 264 -3.14 17.27 -18.36
N ILE A 265 -2.15 16.46 -17.90
CA ILE A 265 -2.41 15.16 -17.27
C ILE A 265 -1.61 15.02 -15.97
N ILE A 266 -2.31 14.64 -14.88
CA ILE A 266 -1.69 14.34 -13.57
C ILE A 266 -2.00 12.91 -13.17
N GLY A 267 -0.92 12.15 -12.85
CA GLY A 267 -0.96 10.79 -12.31
C GLY A 267 -0.94 10.74 -10.79
N PHE A 268 -0.87 9.53 -10.26
CA PHE A 268 -0.76 9.26 -8.82
C PHE A 268 0.06 7.99 -8.57
N ASN A 269 0.89 7.99 -7.54
CA ASN A 269 1.84 7.03 -7.00
C ASN A 269 3.29 7.22 -7.47
N ASN A 270 3.58 8.12 -8.41
CA ASN A 270 4.93 8.34 -8.96
C ASN A 270 5.64 7.00 -9.27
N SER A 271 4.92 6.10 -9.90
CA SER A 271 5.39 4.75 -10.25
C SER A 271 6.33 4.79 -11.47
N VAL A 272 6.94 3.65 -11.79
CA VAL A 272 7.76 3.51 -13.00
C VAL A 272 7.01 3.93 -14.28
N LEU A 273 5.69 3.85 -14.31
CA LEU A 273 4.90 4.30 -15.44
C LEU A 273 5.02 5.81 -15.67
N SER A 274 5.26 6.59 -14.62
CA SER A 274 5.37 8.06 -14.75
C SER A 274 6.59 8.50 -15.57
N ILE A 275 7.63 7.69 -15.60
CA ILE A 275 8.85 7.94 -16.40
C ILE A 275 8.93 7.08 -17.67
N CYS A 276 7.98 6.16 -17.89
CA CYS A 276 7.90 5.32 -19.08
C CYS A 276 6.99 5.88 -20.17
N THR A 277 6.22 6.93 -19.89
CA THR A 277 5.40 7.63 -20.89
C THR A 277 6.21 8.71 -21.59
N GLU A 278 5.79 9.08 -22.80
CA GLU A 278 6.31 10.22 -23.54
C GLU A 278 5.12 11.12 -23.92
N PRO A 279 5.01 12.32 -23.37
CA PRO A 279 5.86 12.94 -22.35
C PRO A 279 5.79 12.25 -20.97
N GLU A 280 6.84 12.43 -20.12
CA GLU A 280 6.85 11.91 -18.76
C GLU A 280 5.75 12.54 -17.90
N LEU A 281 5.07 11.73 -17.07
CA LEU A 281 3.92 12.16 -16.26
C LEU A 281 4.32 13.01 -15.05
N THR A 282 3.72 14.19 -14.91
CA THR A 282 3.52 14.81 -13.60
C THR A 282 2.67 13.87 -12.75
N SER A 283 3.18 13.46 -11.59
CA SER A 283 2.51 12.48 -10.74
C SER A 283 2.63 12.84 -9.27
N ILE A 284 1.61 12.49 -8.51
CA ILE A 284 1.61 12.63 -7.06
C ILE A 284 2.38 11.45 -6.45
N ASP A 285 3.43 11.74 -5.70
CA ASP A 285 4.17 10.73 -4.93
C ASP A 285 3.52 10.52 -3.56
N SER A 286 2.98 9.34 -3.35
CA SER A 286 2.40 8.93 -2.06
C SER A 286 3.45 8.45 -1.05
N HIS A 287 4.73 8.45 -1.41
CA HIS A 287 5.86 7.99 -0.59
C HIS A 287 5.69 6.57 -0.06
N VAL A 288 5.48 5.61 -0.97
CA VAL A 288 5.22 4.20 -0.63
C VAL A 288 6.32 3.59 0.25
N GLU A 289 7.58 3.98 0.07
CA GLU A 289 8.68 3.57 0.92
C GLU A 289 8.52 4.09 2.36
N GLN A 290 8.22 5.38 2.53
CA GLN A 290 8.01 5.98 3.86
C GLN A 290 6.78 5.40 4.55
N LEU A 291 5.69 5.17 3.82
CA LEU A 291 4.48 4.51 4.32
C LEU A 291 4.81 3.10 4.85
N SER A 292 5.57 2.33 4.07
CA SER A 292 5.95 0.96 4.42
C SER A 292 6.89 0.92 5.62
N THR A 293 7.93 1.75 5.63
CA THR A 293 8.87 1.86 6.76
C THR A 293 8.15 2.29 8.04
N LYS A 294 7.26 3.29 7.94
CA LYS A 294 6.46 3.74 9.08
C LYS A 294 5.51 2.66 9.61
N ALA A 295 4.93 1.85 8.72
CA ALA A 295 4.06 0.75 9.12
C ALA A 295 4.82 -0.32 9.92
N VAL A 296 6.04 -0.64 9.51
CA VAL A 296 6.92 -1.55 10.26
C VAL A 296 7.36 -0.92 11.58
N ASP A 297 7.78 0.35 11.61
CA ASP A 297 8.13 1.06 12.85
C ASP A 297 7.00 1.01 13.89
N VAL A 298 5.77 1.31 13.47
CA VAL A 298 4.57 1.21 14.32
C VAL A 298 4.41 -0.20 14.86
N LEU A 299 4.50 -1.22 14.00
CA LEU A 299 4.35 -2.61 14.40
C LEU A 299 5.44 -3.04 15.39
N MET A 300 6.70 -2.68 15.13
CA MET A 300 7.82 -3.03 16.00
C MET A 300 7.70 -2.40 17.39
N LYS A 301 7.29 -1.12 17.49
CA LYS A 301 7.02 -0.46 18.77
C LYS A 301 5.97 -1.22 19.58
N VAL A 302 4.86 -1.58 18.93
CA VAL A 302 3.77 -2.34 19.59
C VAL A 302 4.26 -3.70 20.06
N LEU A 303 5.02 -4.42 19.26
CA LEU A 303 5.60 -5.73 19.63
C LEU A 303 6.62 -5.64 20.77
N CYS A 304 7.30 -4.50 20.92
CA CYS A 304 8.18 -4.22 22.05
C CYS A 304 7.42 -3.73 23.30
N GLY A 305 6.10 -3.58 23.24
CA GLY A 305 5.29 -3.05 24.36
C GLY A 305 5.38 -1.53 24.51
N GLU A 306 5.88 -0.84 23.50
CA GLU A 306 5.95 0.61 23.46
C GLU A 306 4.65 1.23 22.93
N SER A 307 4.40 2.48 23.28
CA SER A 307 3.27 3.21 22.72
C SER A 307 3.54 3.57 21.24
N ALA A 308 2.54 3.40 20.40
CA ALA A 308 2.58 3.81 18.99
C ALA A 308 1.35 4.64 18.64
N ASP A 309 1.53 5.57 17.68
CA ASP A 309 0.43 6.37 17.15
C ASP A 309 -0.59 5.48 16.45
N LYS A 310 -1.86 5.61 16.84
CA LYS A 310 -2.95 4.87 16.20
C LYS A 310 -3.11 5.22 14.73
N HIS A 311 -2.83 6.47 14.37
CA HIS A 311 -2.99 7.00 13.03
C HIS A 311 -1.78 7.85 12.66
N SER A 312 -1.03 7.42 11.66
CA SER A 312 0.09 8.15 11.09
C SER A 312 -0.27 8.58 9.66
N ILE A 313 -0.04 9.85 9.34
CA ILE A 313 -0.33 10.41 8.02
C ILE A 313 1.00 10.86 7.39
N ILE A 314 1.25 10.40 6.17
CA ILE A 314 2.36 10.84 5.32
C ILE A 314 1.82 11.83 4.29
N THR A 315 2.46 12.97 4.17
CA THR A 315 2.08 13.99 3.17
C THR A 315 2.64 13.58 1.81
N ALA A 316 1.80 13.66 0.78
CA ALA A 316 2.22 13.41 -0.60
C ALA A 316 2.80 14.67 -1.24
N ASP A 317 3.71 14.49 -2.20
CA ASP A 317 4.30 15.56 -3.01
C ASP A 317 3.89 15.43 -4.47
N ILE A 318 3.81 16.57 -5.19
CA ILE A 318 3.59 16.56 -6.64
C ILE A 318 4.96 16.63 -7.32
N ILE A 319 5.31 15.56 -8.04
CA ILE A 319 6.52 15.48 -8.85
C ILE A 319 6.19 15.99 -10.25
N LYS A 320 6.62 17.21 -10.51
CA LYS A 320 6.38 17.88 -11.80
C LYS A 320 7.24 17.30 -12.91
N ARG A 321 6.63 17.05 -14.06
CA ARG A 321 7.27 16.58 -15.30
C ARG A 321 6.63 17.25 -16.51
N ASN A 322 6.62 16.53 -17.64
CA ASN A 322 6.32 17.11 -18.95
C ASN A 322 4.84 17.08 -19.34
N THR A 323 3.95 16.56 -18.53
CA THR A 323 2.50 16.53 -18.82
C THR A 323 1.71 17.69 -18.22
N THR A 324 2.39 18.69 -17.64
CA THR A 324 1.79 19.92 -17.09
C THR A 324 2.73 21.11 -17.30
N HIS A 325 2.18 22.33 -17.31
CA HIS A 325 2.93 23.57 -17.47
C HIS A 325 3.45 24.19 -16.15
N PHE A 326 3.02 23.71 -15.01
CA PHE A 326 3.44 24.26 -13.71
C PHE A 326 4.63 23.55 -13.08
#